data_889091e19b1c823617b57d05d9d62ed3
#
_entry.id   889091e19b1c823617b57d05d9d62ed3
#
_cell.length_a   1.000
_cell.length_b   1.000
_cell.length_c   1.000
_cell.angle_alpha   90.00
_cell.angle_beta   90.00
_cell.angle_gamma   90.00
#
_symmetry.space_group_name_H-M   'P 1'
#
loop_
_entity.id
_entity.type
_entity.pdbx_description
1 polymer ?
#
loop_
_entity_poly.entity_id
_entity_poly.type
_entity_poly.pdbx_seq_one_letter_code
_entity_poly.pdbx_strand_id
1 'polypeptide(L)'
;MGRYILKFTKEKRLKYISHLDVLRLFQRAFKRAGIKLSYSKGYNPHAKVGFALPLSLGFESSGEYMEIETELDYKEDEIKDWLNAIMPDGIEITACGRLAETSKTAVAAVLDFASYKILFSGDADDAQKLESAVKPFMKQESIITVKFSKKKKKNIESDIRPHIRSVTTVKTGGGLLF
;
A
#
# COMPACT_ATOMS: atom_id res chain seq x y z
N MET A 1 -6.65 22.26 13.70
CA MET A 1 -6.91 20.92 13.09
C MET A 1 -5.93 20.69 11.97
N GLY A 2 -5.28 19.55 11.94
CA GLY A 2 -4.31 19.23 10.91
C GLY A 2 -4.77 18.04 10.06
N ARG A 3 -4.44 18.06 8.76
CA ARG A 3 -4.54 16.89 7.88
C ARG A 3 -3.15 16.54 7.41
N TYR A 4 -2.79 15.28 7.53
CA TYR A 4 -1.45 14.80 7.20
C TYR A 4 -1.52 13.56 6.33
N ILE A 5 -0.53 13.43 5.47
CA ILE A 5 -0.23 12.21 4.74
C ILE A 5 1.04 11.60 5.32
N LEU A 6 0.97 10.32 5.63
CA LEU A 6 2.10 9.53 6.08
C LEU A 6 2.49 8.54 4.99
N LYS A 7 3.78 8.45 4.70
CA LYS A 7 4.35 7.36 3.92
C LYS A 7 5.02 6.39 4.88
N PHE A 8 4.74 5.10 4.75
CA PHE A 8 5.26 4.09 5.65
C PHE A 8 5.59 2.79 4.92
N THR A 9 6.45 1.98 5.54
CA THR A 9 6.75 0.63 5.08
C THR A 9 5.86 -0.41 5.76
N LYS A 10 5.66 -1.56 5.12
CA LYS A 10 5.10 -2.75 5.73
C LYS A 10 5.92 -3.95 5.28
N GLU A 11 6.77 -4.46 6.14
CA GLU A 11 7.79 -5.42 5.78
C GLU A 11 7.90 -6.56 6.80
N LYS A 12 8.75 -7.52 6.52
CA LYS A 12 9.12 -8.62 7.43
C LYS A 12 7.88 -9.42 7.87
N ARG A 13 7.77 -9.69 9.16
CA ARG A 13 6.63 -10.45 9.72
C ARG A 13 5.30 -9.72 9.63
N LEU A 14 5.32 -8.39 9.48
CA LEU A 14 4.09 -7.61 9.40
C LEU A 14 3.35 -7.78 8.07
N LYS A 15 3.97 -8.35 7.04
CA LYS A 15 3.26 -8.76 5.83
C LYS A 15 2.12 -9.75 6.10
N TYR A 16 2.20 -10.51 7.18
CA TYR A 16 1.21 -11.52 7.56
C TYR A 16 0.06 -11.00 8.43
N ILE A 17 0.02 -9.70 8.77
CA ILE A 17 -1.14 -9.11 9.43
C ILE A 17 -2.11 -8.52 8.41
N SER A 18 -3.40 -8.59 8.74
CA SER A 18 -4.46 -8.07 7.87
C SER A 18 -4.45 -6.54 7.81
N HIS A 19 -5.11 -5.98 6.78
CA HIS A 19 -5.30 -4.53 6.67
C HIS A 19 -5.99 -3.94 7.91
N LEU A 20 -6.99 -4.62 8.47
CA LEU A 20 -7.67 -4.16 9.68
C LEU A 20 -6.77 -4.19 10.91
N ASP A 21 -5.84 -5.14 11.00
CA ASP A 21 -4.88 -5.20 12.10
C ASP A 21 -3.83 -4.10 11.96
N VAL A 22 -3.40 -3.77 10.73
CA VAL A 22 -2.57 -2.58 10.48
C VAL A 22 -3.29 -1.31 10.93
N LEU A 23 -4.57 -1.15 10.59
CA LEU A 23 -5.37 0.00 11.06
C LEU A 23 -5.41 0.09 12.59
N ARG A 24 -5.69 -1.03 13.26
CA ARG A 24 -5.71 -1.09 14.74
C ARG A 24 -4.34 -0.80 15.36
N LEU A 25 -3.27 -1.26 14.70
CA LEU A 25 -1.90 -0.97 15.11
C LEU A 25 -1.64 0.53 15.09
N PHE A 26 -1.94 1.20 13.98
CA PHE A 26 -1.78 2.64 13.84
C PHE A 26 -2.64 3.43 14.84
N GLN A 27 -3.90 3.06 15.02
CA GLN A 27 -4.78 3.72 16.01
C GLN A 27 -4.20 3.64 17.44
N ARG A 28 -3.64 2.48 17.81
CA ARG A 28 -2.95 2.32 19.10
C ARG A 28 -1.66 3.14 19.17
N ALA A 29 -0.91 3.19 18.07
CA ALA A 29 0.32 3.97 17.99
C ALA A 29 0.04 5.48 18.15
N PHE A 30 -0.93 6.04 17.44
CA PHE A 30 -1.34 7.45 17.61
C PHE A 30 -1.72 7.76 19.05
N LYS A 31 -2.53 6.88 19.68
CA LYS A 31 -2.90 7.06 21.09
C LYS A 31 -1.69 7.03 22.03
N ARG A 32 -0.74 6.11 21.82
CA ARG A 32 0.48 6.00 22.63
C ARG A 32 1.43 7.19 22.42
N ALA A 33 1.51 7.70 21.21
CA ALA A 33 2.29 8.89 20.84
C ALA A 33 1.65 10.21 21.33
N GLY A 34 0.43 10.16 21.89
CA GLY A 34 -0.29 11.37 22.32
C GLY A 34 -0.87 12.19 21.16
N ILE A 35 -0.88 11.64 19.94
CA ILE A 35 -1.43 12.29 18.75
C ILE A 35 -2.96 12.14 18.80
N LYS A 36 -3.67 13.26 18.97
CA LYS A 36 -5.12 13.29 19.06
C LYS A 36 -5.74 13.28 17.68
N LEU A 37 -6.26 12.14 17.27
CA LEU A 37 -6.99 11.99 16.00
C LEU A 37 -8.36 12.66 16.09
N SER A 38 -8.81 13.24 14.98
CA SER A 38 -10.20 13.67 14.82
C SER A 38 -11.11 12.46 14.53
N TYR A 39 -12.37 12.57 14.93
CA TYR A 39 -13.37 11.54 14.71
C TYR A 39 -14.51 12.01 13.82
N SER A 40 -15.15 11.08 13.14
CA SER A 40 -16.37 11.35 12.39
C SER A 40 -17.51 11.78 13.32
N LYS A 41 -18.42 12.60 12.77
CA LYS A 41 -19.67 12.95 13.47
C LYS A 41 -20.68 11.81 13.28
N GLY A 42 -21.44 11.48 14.31
CA GLY A 42 -22.51 10.49 14.24
C GLY A 42 -22.57 9.58 15.45
N TYR A 43 -23.44 8.58 15.38
CA TYR A 43 -23.78 7.68 16.49
C TYR A 43 -22.63 6.72 16.84
N ASN A 44 -21.76 6.40 15.89
CA ASN A 44 -20.58 5.57 16.09
C ASN A 44 -19.34 6.27 15.51
N PRO A 45 -18.67 7.12 16.29
CA PRO A 45 -17.54 7.90 15.79
C PRO A 45 -16.36 7.00 15.43
N HIS A 46 -15.82 7.17 14.24
CA HIS A 46 -14.61 6.51 13.76
C HIS A 46 -13.48 7.52 13.64
N ALA A 47 -12.27 7.11 14.06
CA ALA A 47 -11.09 7.92 13.84
C ALA A 47 -10.90 8.19 12.33
N LYS A 48 -10.63 9.42 11.98
CA LYS A 48 -10.40 9.85 10.60
C LYS A 48 -9.00 9.43 10.16
N VAL A 49 -8.88 8.18 9.83
CA VAL A 49 -7.67 7.52 9.31
C VAL A 49 -8.07 6.73 8.08
N GLY A 50 -7.42 7.02 6.96
CA GLY A 50 -7.67 6.35 5.68
C GLY A 50 -6.38 5.90 5.03
N PHE A 51 -6.34 4.65 4.56
CA PHE A 51 -5.24 4.17 3.71
C PHE A 51 -5.55 4.46 2.25
N ALA A 52 -4.53 4.81 1.48
CA ALA A 52 -4.69 5.06 0.06
C ALA A 52 -5.10 3.79 -0.70
N LEU A 53 -4.39 2.69 -0.45
CA LEU A 53 -4.72 1.36 -0.98
C LEU A 53 -4.56 0.33 0.15
N PRO A 54 -5.52 -0.60 0.32
CA PRO A 54 -5.35 -1.69 1.26
C PRO A 54 -4.38 -2.74 0.70
N LEU A 55 -3.21 -2.89 1.35
CA LEU A 55 -2.24 -3.90 0.96
C LEU A 55 -2.74 -5.29 1.36
N SER A 56 -2.69 -6.23 0.43
CA SER A 56 -3.11 -7.61 0.65
C SER A 56 -2.21 -8.33 1.67
N LEU A 57 -2.77 -9.37 2.31
CA LEU A 57 -2.03 -10.24 3.22
C LEU A 57 -0.90 -10.95 2.46
N GLY A 58 0.27 -11.04 3.08
CA GLY A 58 1.45 -11.68 2.51
C GLY A 58 2.34 -10.74 1.66
N PHE A 59 1.86 -9.51 1.38
CA PHE A 59 2.64 -8.54 0.62
C PHE A 59 3.46 -7.64 1.55
N GLU A 60 4.70 -7.39 1.14
CA GLU A 60 5.55 -6.34 1.68
C GLU A 60 5.41 -5.08 0.83
N SER A 61 5.63 -3.92 1.43
CA SER A 61 5.66 -2.65 0.73
C SER A 61 6.67 -1.70 1.37
N SER A 62 7.43 -1.03 0.53
CA SER A 62 8.35 0.04 0.94
C SER A 62 7.72 1.43 0.87
N GLY A 63 6.44 1.54 0.54
CA GLY A 63 5.81 2.85 0.37
C GLY A 63 4.29 2.82 0.30
N GLU A 64 3.67 2.54 1.45
CA GLU A 64 2.23 2.71 1.62
C GLU A 64 1.90 4.13 2.07
N TYR A 65 0.70 4.58 1.77
CA TYR A 65 0.23 5.90 2.16
C TYR A 65 -1.02 5.82 3.00
N MET A 66 -1.06 6.64 4.04
CA MET A 66 -2.27 6.88 4.82
C MET A 66 -2.49 8.36 5.05
N GLU A 67 -3.75 8.73 5.17
CA GLU A 67 -4.18 10.06 5.54
C GLU A 67 -4.75 10.04 6.96
N ILE A 68 -4.44 11.07 7.74
CA ILE A 68 -4.99 11.27 9.08
C ILE A 68 -5.50 12.70 9.25
N GLU A 69 -6.56 12.86 10.05
CA GLU A 69 -6.97 14.15 10.56
C GLU A 69 -6.77 14.20 12.08
N THR A 70 -6.27 15.33 12.58
CA THR A 70 -5.96 15.54 14.00
C THR A 70 -6.72 16.72 14.56
N GLU A 71 -7.02 16.68 15.86
CA GLU A 71 -7.69 17.79 16.58
C GLU A 71 -6.77 18.99 16.76
N LEU A 72 -5.47 18.72 16.92
CA LEU A 72 -4.42 19.71 17.11
C LEU A 72 -3.50 19.74 15.88
N ASP A 73 -2.79 20.84 15.72
CA ASP A 73 -1.70 20.92 14.76
C ASP A 73 -0.41 20.38 15.38
N TYR A 74 0.32 19.61 14.58
CA TYR A 74 1.62 19.03 14.93
C TYR A 74 2.62 19.35 13.82
N LYS A 75 3.90 19.35 14.15
CA LYS A 75 4.96 19.38 13.11
C LYS A 75 5.10 17.99 12.50
N GLU A 76 5.38 17.96 11.22
CA GLU A 76 5.49 16.72 10.45
C GLU A 76 6.58 15.79 11.01
N ASP A 77 7.74 16.37 11.37
CA ASP A 77 8.86 15.62 11.95
C ASP A 77 8.50 15.05 13.32
N GLU A 78 7.77 15.80 14.16
CA GLU A 78 7.30 15.31 15.46
C GLU A 78 6.39 14.08 15.31
N ILE A 79 5.43 14.11 14.38
CA ILE A 79 4.55 12.95 14.09
C ILE A 79 5.39 11.75 13.68
N LYS A 80 6.34 11.95 12.76
CA LYS A 80 7.22 10.90 12.26
C LYS A 80 8.05 10.27 13.37
N ASP A 81 8.73 11.11 14.16
CA ASP A 81 9.66 10.64 15.21
C ASP A 81 8.92 9.93 16.35
N TRP A 82 7.80 10.49 16.80
CA TRP A 82 6.99 9.87 17.87
C TRP A 82 6.41 8.53 17.46
N LEU A 83 5.98 8.39 16.21
CA LEU A 83 5.49 7.12 15.72
C LEU A 83 6.62 6.11 15.57
N ASN A 84 7.74 6.50 14.98
CA ASN A 84 8.88 5.58 14.79
C ASN A 84 9.46 5.10 16.12
N ALA A 85 9.41 5.91 17.19
CA ALA A 85 9.85 5.51 18.52
C ALA A 85 9.03 4.34 19.13
N ILE A 86 7.82 4.09 18.62
CA ILE A 86 6.89 3.10 19.19
C ILE A 86 6.38 2.06 18.20
N MET A 87 6.69 2.22 16.90
CA MET A 87 6.31 1.24 15.88
C MET A 87 7.09 -0.07 16.05
N PRO A 88 6.46 -1.20 15.77
CA PRO A 88 7.16 -2.48 15.75
C PRO A 88 8.08 -2.58 14.54
N ASP A 89 9.09 -3.45 14.64
CA ASP A 89 9.96 -3.79 13.52
C ASP A 89 9.15 -4.24 12.29
N GLY A 90 9.44 -3.63 11.13
CA GLY A 90 8.73 -3.86 9.87
C GLY A 90 7.66 -2.80 9.53
N ILE A 91 7.45 -1.79 10.37
CA ILE A 91 6.76 -0.55 10.01
C ILE A 91 7.66 0.63 10.37
N GLU A 92 7.96 1.45 9.39
CA GLU A 92 8.69 2.70 9.53
C GLU A 92 7.93 3.81 8.81
N ILE A 93 7.74 4.95 9.47
CA ILE A 93 7.23 6.16 8.85
C ILE A 93 8.40 6.83 8.13
N THR A 94 8.42 6.75 6.81
CA THR A 94 9.52 7.28 6.00
C THR A 94 9.35 8.76 5.68
N ALA A 95 8.10 9.23 5.59
CA ALA A 95 7.79 10.63 5.38
C ALA A 95 6.44 11.00 6.02
N CYS A 96 6.33 12.26 6.42
CA CYS A 96 5.08 12.89 6.84
C CYS A 96 4.98 14.24 6.13
N GLY A 97 3.80 14.58 5.61
CA GLY A 97 3.55 15.86 4.98
C GLY A 97 2.18 16.40 5.38
N ARG A 98 2.08 17.71 5.53
CA ARG A 98 0.80 18.39 5.81
C ARG A 98 0.02 18.60 4.52
N LEU A 99 -1.26 18.27 4.54
CA LEU A 99 -2.18 18.57 3.44
C LEU A 99 -2.82 19.93 3.64
N ALA A 100 -2.98 20.67 2.54
CA ALA A 100 -3.69 21.95 2.59
C ALA A 100 -5.16 21.73 3.01
N GLU A 101 -5.71 22.61 3.83
CA GLU A 101 -7.09 22.53 4.30
C GLU A 101 -8.11 22.56 3.16
N THR A 102 -7.76 23.19 2.04
CA THR A 102 -8.58 23.28 0.83
C THR A 102 -8.60 21.98 0.01
N SER A 103 -7.67 21.06 0.25
CA SER A 103 -7.59 19.79 -0.48
C SER A 103 -8.73 18.87 -0.02
N LYS A 104 -9.75 18.72 -0.86
CA LYS A 104 -10.86 17.78 -0.65
C LYS A 104 -10.58 16.40 -1.23
N THR A 105 -9.49 16.26 -1.96
CA THR A 105 -9.14 14.99 -2.65
C THR A 105 -8.53 14.03 -1.65
N ALA A 106 -9.11 12.84 -1.54
CA ALA A 106 -8.52 11.76 -0.75
C ALA A 106 -7.22 11.27 -1.40
N VAL A 107 -6.23 10.88 -0.59
CA VAL A 107 -4.93 10.39 -1.08
C VAL A 107 -5.10 9.20 -2.03
N ALA A 108 -6.08 8.34 -1.81
CA ALA A 108 -6.42 7.23 -2.70
C ALA A 108 -6.76 7.66 -4.14
N ALA A 109 -7.30 8.87 -4.32
CA ALA A 109 -7.69 9.39 -5.64
C ALA A 109 -6.52 10.02 -6.42
N VAL A 110 -5.37 10.17 -5.79
CA VAL A 110 -4.16 10.79 -6.39
C VAL A 110 -3.17 9.72 -6.86
N LEU A 111 -3.35 8.46 -6.44
CA LEU A 111 -2.47 7.37 -6.83
C LEU A 111 -2.86 6.82 -8.21
N ASP A 112 -2.04 7.10 -9.20
CA ASP A 112 -2.27 6.66 -10.58
C ASP A 112 -1.76 5.26 -10.84
N PHE A 113 -0.68 4.83 -10.19
CA PHE A 113 -0.08 3.51 -10.40
C PHE A 113 0.69 3.01 -9.17
N ALA A 114 0.92 1.69 -9.12
CA ALA A 114 1.78 1.03 -8.15
C ALA A 114 2.84 0.21 -8.87
N SER A 115 4.05 0.18 -8.30
CA SER A 115 5.13 -0.68 -8.78
C SER A 115 5.22 -1.92 -7.89
N TYR A 116 5.34 -3.08 -8.52
CA TYR A 116 5.50 -4.36 -7.83
C TYR A 116 6.86 -4.95 -8.15
N LYS A 117 7.50 -5.55 -7.15
CA LYS A 117 8.69 -6.39 -7.32
C LYS A 117 8.27 -7.83 -7.04
N ILE A 118 8.39 -8.68 -8.04
CA ILE A 118 8.05 -10.10 -7.94
C ILE A 118 9.34 -10.89 -8.05
N LEU A 119 9.75 -11.52 -6.94
CA LEU A 119 10.89 -12.42 -6.95
C LEU A 119 10.41 -13.82 -7.35
N PHE A 120 10.91 -14.30 -8.46
CA PHE A 120 10.68 -15.66 -8.93
C PHE A 120 11.90 -16.51 -8.60
N SER A 121 11.69 -17.56 -7.82
CA SER A 121 12.72 -18.54 -7.48
C SER A 121 12.63 -19.71 -8.47
N GLY A 122 13.66 -19.91 -9.27
CA GLY A 122 13.74 -20.97 -10.26
C GLY A 122 15.20 -21.17 -10.71
N ASP A 123 15.43 -22.14 -11.57
CA ASP A 123 16.74 -22.35 -12.17
C ASP A 123 17.04 -21.34 -13.32
N ALA A 124 18.22 -21.45 -13.91
CA ALA A 124 18.65 -20.56 -14.99
C ALA A 124 17.77 -20.69 -16.25
N ASP A 125 17.27 -21.89 -16.53
CA ASP A 125 16.41 -22.16 -17.68
C ASP A 125 15.03 -21.53 -17.48
N ASP A 126 14.48 -21.61 -16.28
CA ASP A 126 13.21 -20.97 -15.93
C ASP A 126 13.33 -19.45 -16.01
N ALA A 127 14.44 -18.87 -15.52
CA ALA A 127 14.70 -17.45 -15.61
C ALA A 127 14.77 -16.99 -17.09
N GLN A 128 15.43 -17.77 -17.95
CA GLN A 128 15.54 -17.45 -19.38
C GLN A 128 14.18 -17.55 -20.09
N LYS A 129 13.37 -18.56 -19.80
CA LYS A 129 12.00 -18.70 -20.34
C LYS A 129 11.13 -17.50 -19.94
N LEU A 130 11.14 -17.11 -18.66
CA LEU A 130 10.37 -15.97 -18.18
C LEU A 130 10.84 -14.66 -18.83
N GLU A 131 12.13 -14.41 -18.89
CA GLU A 131 12.68 -13.23 -19.56
C GLU A 131 12.24 -13.13 -21.02
N SER A 132 12.29 -14.27 -21.74
CA SER A 132 11.86 -14.33 -23.14
C SER A 132 10.35 -14.13 -23.32
N ALA A 133 9.54 -14.50 -22.32
CA ALA A 133 8.09 -14.37 -22.34
C ALA A 133 7.59 -12.93 -22.11
N VAL A 134 8.37 -12.05 -21.47
CA VAL A 134 7.93 -10.68 -21.15
C VAL A 134 7.63 -9.85 -22.39
N LYS A 135 8.49 -9.92 -23.43
CA LYS A 135 8.26 -9.16 -24.67
C LYS A 135 6.98 -9.59 -25.39
N PRO A 136 6.74 -10.89 -25.65
CA PRO A 136 5.47 -11.36 -26.23
C PRO A 136 4.26 -11.01 -25.34
N PHE A 137 4.39 -11.15 -24.03
CA PHE A 137 3.33 -10.79 -23.08
C PHE A 137 2.93 -9.32 -23.21
N MET A 138 3.89 -8.40 -23.25
CA MET A 138 3.63 -6.97 -23.36
C MET A 138 3.11 -6.52 -24.75
N LYS A 139 3.30 -7.35 -25.78
CA LYS A 139 2.79 -7.08 -27.13
C LYS A 139 1.34 -7.50 -27.33
N GLN A 140 0.75 -8.23 -26.39
CA GLN A 140 -0.66 -8.63 -26.49
C GLN A 140 -1.55 -7.38 -26.43
N GLU A 141 -2.55 -7.33 -27.29
CA GLU A 141 -3.56 -6.26 -27.30
C GLU A 141 -4.55 -6.39 -26.12
N SER A 142 -4.77 -7.61 -25.66
CA SER A 142 -5.69 -7.94 -24.58
C SER A 142 -5.14 -9.09 -23.74
N ILE A 143 -5.29 -9.00 -22.42
CA ILE A 143 -4.91 -10.05 -21.46
C ILE A 143 -6.11 -10.31 -20.56
N ILE A 144 -6.86 -11.36 -20.89
CA ILE A 144 -8.08 -11.71 -20.19
C ILE A 144 -7.77 -12.52 -18.94
N THR A 145 -8.21 -12.04 -17.79
CA THR A 145 -8.21 -12.79 -16.54
C THR A 145 -9.63 -13.14 -16.12
N VAL A 146 -9.79 -14.31 -15.52
CA VAL A 146 -11.09 -14.81 -15.05
C VAL A 146 -11.07 -14.87 -13.53
N LYS A 147 -11.99 -14.16 -12.90
CA LYS A 147 -12.16 -14.17 -11.44
C LYS A 147 -13.57 -14.57 -11.06
N PHE A 148 -13.70 -15.56 -10.17
CA PHE A 148 -15.01 -15.92 -9.63
C PHE A 148 -15.52 -14.85 -8.66
N SER A 149 -16.65 -14.26 -8.97
CA SER A 149 -17.35 -13.30 -8.11
C SER A 149 -18.33 -14.02 -7.19
N LYS A 150 -18.02 -14.07 -5.90
CA LYS A 150 -18.92 -14.62 -4.87
C LYS A 150 -20.25 -13.90 -4.82
N LYS A 151 -20.27 -12.58 -5.02
CA LYS A 151 -21.48 -11.75 -5.03
C LYS A 151 -22.40 -12.05 -6.22
N LYS A 152 -21.82 -12.20 -7.41
CA LYS A 152 -22.57 -12.49 -8.65
C LYS A 152 -22.70 -13.98 -8.92
N LYS A 153 -22.06 -14.85 -8.14
CA LYS A 153 -22.00 -16.33 -8.30
C LYS A 153 -21.62 -16.76 -9.72
N LYS A 154 -20.76 -16.01 -10.41
CA LYS A 154 -20.29 -16.30 -11.76
C LYS A 154 -18.86 -15.85 -11.98
N ASN A 155 -18.23 -16.40 -13.00
CA ASN A 155 -16.95 -15.92 -13.48
C ASN A 155 -17.12 -14.54 -14.13
N ILE A 156 -16.20 -13.63 -13.82
CA ILE A 156 -16.10 -12.31 -14.44
C ILE A 156 -14.77 -12.27 -15.16
N GLU A 157 -14.85 -12.03 -16.44
CA GLU A 157 -13.68 -11.76 -17.28
C GLU A 157 -13.32 -10.28 -17.19
N SER A 158 -12.02 -10.02 -17.14
CA SER A 158 -11.49 -8.66 -17.12
C SER A 158 -10.23 -8.61 -17.95
N ASP A 159 -10.14 -7.65 -18.84
CA ASP A 159 -8.91 -7.36 -19.55
C ASP A 159 -8.00 -6.51 -18.65
N ILE A 160 -6.87 -7.07 -18.30
CA ILE A 160 -5.88 -6.39 -17.44
C ILE A 160 -4.79 -5.68 -18.25
N ARG A 161 -4.71 -5.88 -19.56
CA ARG A 161 -3.67 -5.27 -20.40
C ARG A 161 -3.62 -3.73 -20.28
N PRO A 162 -4.75 -3.01 -20.29
CA PRO A 162 -4.77 -1.54 -20.11
C PRO A 162 -4.21 -1.07 -18.78
N HIS A 163 -4.21 -1.94 -17.75
CA HIS A 163 -3.72 -1.64 -16.40
C HIS A 163 -2.23 -1.95 -16.20
N ILE A 164 -1.56 -2.57 -17.17
CA ILE A 164 -0.14 -2.90 -17.11
C ILE A 164 0.65 -1.86 -17.90
N ARG A 165 1.39 -1.00 -17.22
CA ARG A 165 2.20 0.04 -17.85
C ARG A 165 3.49 -0.52 -18.43
N SER A 166 4.25 -1.25 -17.64
CA SER A 166 5.53 -1.84 -18.05
C SER A 166 5.86 -3.06 -17.20
N VAL A 167 6.62 -3.98 -17.77
CA VAL A 167 7.23 -5.10 -17.05
C VAL A 167 8.71 -5.12 -17.45
N THR A 168 9.59 -5.16 -16.45
CA THR A 168 11.03 -5.25 -16.62
C THR A 168 11.55 -6.43 -15.82
N THR A 169 12.61 -7.07 -16.28
CA THR A 169 13.25 -8.21 -15.60
C THR A 169 14.67 -7.87 -15.21
N VAL A 170 15.08 -8.31 -14.04
CA VAL A 170 16.45 -8.19 -13.53
C VAL A 170 16.90 -9.54 -12.99
N LYS A 171 18.02 -10.05 -13.51
CA LYS A 171 18.63 -11.29 -13.00
C LYS A 171 19.26 -11.01 -11.64
N THR A 172 18.97 -11.85 -10.68
CA THR A 172 19.58 -11.83 -9.36
C THR A 172 20.33 -13.15 -9.13
N GLY A 173 21.29 -13.19 -8.19
CA GLY A 173 22.07 -14.38 -7.91
C GLY A 173 21.29 -15.61 -7.42
N GLY A 174 19.97 -15.49 -7.23
CA GLY A 174 19.08 -16.58 -6.78
C GLY A 174 17.73 -16.62 -7.48
N GLY A 175 17.58 -15.96 -8.65
CA GLY A 175 16.31 -15.95 -9.39
C GLY A 175 16.15 -14.76 -10.32
N LEU A 176 14.93 -14.53 -10.76
CA LEU A 176 14.55 -13.40 -11.61
C LEU A 176 13.64 -12.45 -10.81
N LEU A 177 13.90 -11.15 -10.89
CA LEU A 177 13.09 -10.09 -10.32
C LEU A 177 12.31 -9.39 -11.44
N PHE A 178 11.01 -9.21 -11.24
CA PHE A 178 10.11 -8.47 -12.12
C PHE A 178 9.68 -7.16 -11.49
#